data_67f30927203c164f120c013109e19560
#
_entry.id   67f30927203c164f120c013109e19560
#
_cell.length_a   1.000
_cell.length_b   1.000
_cell.length_c   1.000
_cell.angle_alpha   90.00
_cell.angle_beta   90.00
_cell.angle_gamma   90.00
#
_symmetry.space_group_name_H-M   'P 1'
#
loop_
_entity.id
_entity.type
_entity.pdbx_description
1 polymer ?
#
loop_
_entity_poly.entity_id
_entity_poly.type
_entity_poly.pdbx_seq_one_letter_code
_entity_poly.pdbx_strand_id
1 'polypeptide(L)'
;MGVPVDGLSVVGFAHMQDWGNLCAELLGHRLPNREVSVGKNTTMLEGPKVKAKWLEKRFSNLLLANATEVLVQQYAQFYILGMLGGMMFMDKSSEWLSIMYLQFFNPISNRKKYRWGSAALSWLYRHLCKASKKITKQIGNALLLVQLWAWTRFPHICPVMRHPHQALPPSPLAIKYVGS
;
A
#
# COMPACT_ATOMS: atom_id res chain seq x y z
N MET A 1 8.44 -4.81 11.23
CA MET A 1 6.98 -4.92 11.42
C MET A 1 6.58 -6.35 11.12
N GLY A 2 6.01 -7.06 12.09
CA GLY A 2 5.44 -8.39 11.85
C GLY A 2 4.08 -8.27 11.17
N VAL A 3 4.01 -8.62 9.89
CA VAL A 3 2.74 -8.68 9.17
C VAL A 3 2.15 -10.07 9.37
N PRO A 4 0.88 -10.22 9.80
CA PRO A 4 0.29 -11.53 10.04
C PRO A 4 0.34 -12.42 8.80
N VAL A 5 0.80 -13.66 8.98
CA VAL A 5 0.80 -14.68 7.91
C VAL A 5 -0.37 -15.65 8.02
N ASP A 6 -0.96 -15.75 9.22
CA ASP A 6 -2.12 -16.55 9.54
C ASP A 6 -3.39 -15.69 9.66
N GLY A 7 -4.55 -16.29 9.46
CA GLY A 7 -5.84 -15.63 9.56
C GLY A 7 -6.72 -15.79 8.32
N LEU A 8 -7.73 -14.91 8.19
CA LEU A 8 -8.65 -14.92 7.07
C LEU A 8 -7.94 -14.49 5.77
N SER A 9 -8.34 -15.08 4.65
CA SER A 9 -7.78 -14.75 3.34
C SER A 9 -8.16 -13.32 2.93
N VAL A 10 -7.20 -12.57 2.41
CA VAL A 10 -7.44 -11.31 1.73
C VAL A 10 -7.85 -11.65 0.30
N VAL A 11 -9.15 -11.66 0.02
CA VAL A 11 -9.71 -12.02 -1.30
C VAL A 11 -9.91 -10.75 -2.10
N GLY A 12 -9.34 -10.68 -3.30
CA GLY A 12 -9.28 -9.48 -4.12
C GLY A 12 -10.59 -8.98 -4.73
N PHE A 13 -11.70 -9.68 -4.54
CA PHE A 13 -13.01 -9.29 -5.08
C PHE A 13 -14.07 -9.31 -3.99
N ALA A 14 -14.47 -8.13 -3.54
CA ALA A 14 -15.80 -7.95 -3.02
C ALA A 14 -16.64 -7.32 -4.14
N HIS A 15 -17.80 -7.91 -4.40
CA HIS A 15 -18.82 -7.27 -5.23
C HIS A 15 -19.40 -6.07 -4.46
N MET A 16 -18.66 -4.98 -4.41
CA MET A 16 -19.17 -3.72 -3.91
C MET A 16 -19.72 -2.90 -5.07
N GLN A 17 -20.97 -2.51 -4.94
CA GLN A 17 -21.65 -1.71 -5.96
C GLN A 17 -21.32 -0.22 -5.85
N ASP A 18 -20.92 0.28 -4.67
CA ASP A 18 -20.69 1.71 -4.43
C ASP A 18 -19.39 1.98 -3.63
N TRP A 19 -18.31 2.15 -4.36
CA TRP A 19 -17.01 2.52 -3.83
C TRP A 19 -16.97 3.96 -3.28
N GLY A 20 -17.83 4.83 -3.82
CA GLY A 20 -17.93 6.21 -3.37
C GLY A 20 -18.48 6.32 -1.96
N ASN A 21 -19.51 5.53 -1.63
CA ASN A 21 -20.08 5.47 -0.29
C ASN A 21 -19.12 4.83 0.71
N LEU A 22 -18.40 3.77 0.33
CA LEU A 22 -17.37 3.19 1.20
C LEU A 22 -16.30 4.22 1.57
N CYS A 23 -15.84 5.01 0.62
CA CYS A 23 -14.90 6.09 0.90
C CYS A 23 -15.48 7.18 1.80
N ALA A 24 -16.75 7.54 1.60
CA ALA A 24 -17.43 8.53 2.44
C ALA A 24 -17.54 8.04 3.89
N GLU A 25 -17.87 6.77 4.08
CA GLU A 25 -17.99 6.15 5.40
C GLU A 25 -16.64 6.02 6.12
N LEU A 26 -15.63 5.47 5.45
CA LEU A 26 -14.38 5.10 6.09
C LEU A 26 -13.32 6.21 6.06
N LEU A 27 -13.32 7.06 5.03
CA LEU A 27 -12.36 8.16 4.89
C LEU A 27 -12.98 9.55 5.12
N GLY A 28 -14.30 9.62 5.39
CA GLY A 28 -15.01 10.87 5.59
C GLY A 28 -15.16 11.75 4.33
N HIS A 29 -14.75 11.23 3.19
CA HIS A 29 -14.77 11.97 1.93
C HIS A 29 -15.45 11.18 0.82
N ARG A 30 -16.57 11.71 0.30
CA ARG A 30 -17.20 11.13 -0.88
C ARG A 30 -16.39 11.47 -2.12
N LEU A 31 -16.03 10.45 -2.87
CA LEU A 31 -15.29 10.61 -4.13
C LEU A 31 -16.23 11.13 -5.22
N PRO A 32 -15.90 12.24 -5.88
CA PRO A 32 -16.58 12.64 -7.09
C PRO A 32 -16.20 11.67 -8.22
N ASN A 33 -17.18 11.21 -8.97
CA ASN A 33 -16.92 10.40 -10.16
C ASN A 33 -16.08 11.16 -11.20
N ARG A 34 -16.20 12.47 -11.24
CA ARG A 34 -15.41 13.37 -12.09
C ARG A 34 -15.14 14.68 -11.35
N GLU A 35 -13.90 15.14 -11.35
CA GLU A 35 -13.55 16.51 -10.97
C GLU A 35 -13.44 17.34 -12.25
N VAL A 36 -14.30 18.36 -12.36
CA VAL A 36 -14.26 19.32 -13.46
C VAL A 36 -13.32 20.45 -13.05
N SER A 37 -12.06 20.35 -13.40
CA SER A 37 -11.15 21.49 -13.38
C SER A 37 -11.26 22.22 -14.71
N VAL A 38 -11.16 23.56 -14.70
CA VAL A 38 -11.25 24.38 -15.91
C VAL A 38 -10.33 23.81 -17.01
N GLY A 39 -10.93 23.21 -18.03
CA GLY A 39 -10.25 22.67 -19.21
C GLY A 39 -9.83 21.20 -19.19
N LYS A 40 -9.99 20.44 -18.09
CA LYS A 40 -9.70 19.00 -18.06
C LYS A 40 -10.70 18.22 -17.20
N ASN A 41 -11.51 17.40 -17.83
CA ASN A 41 -12.28 16.37 -17.13
C ASN A 41 -11.35 15.24 -16.68
N THR A 42 -10.95 15.25 -15.43
CA THR A 42 -10.13 14.17 -14.86
C THR A 42 -11.00 13.23 -14.03
N THR A 43 -11.00 11.96 -14.40
CA THR A 43 -11.70 10.92 -13.62
C THR A 43 -10.90 10.67 -12.34
N MET A 44 -11.55 10.78 -11.17
CA MET A 44 -10.92 10.56 -9.86
C MET A 44 -11.13 9.16 -9.32
N LEU A 45 -12.18 8.49 -9.78
CA LEU A 45 -12.55 7.13 -9.39
C LEU A 45 -12.72 6.27 -10.65
N GLU A 46 -12.00 5.16 -10.71
CA GLU A 46 -12.09 4.15 -11.75
C GLU A 46 -12.30 2.77 -11.12
N GLY A 47 -13.56 2.34 -11.02
CA GLY A 47 -13.90 1.13 -10.27
C GLY A 47 -13.40 1.21 -8.81
N PRO A 48 -12.64 0.23 -8.33
CA PRO A 48 -12.09 0.23 -6.97
C PRO A 48 -10.77 1.03 -6.83
N LYS A 49 -10.48 1.98 -7.73
CA LYS A 49 -9.24 2.75 -7.72
C LYS A 49 -9.52 4.24 -7.61
N VAL A 50 -8.74 4.93 -6.81
CA VAL A 50 -8.79 6.38 -6.59
C VAL A 50 -7.44 7.01 -6.93
N LYS A 51 -7.43 8.23 -7.43
CA LYS A 51 -6.19 8.97 -7.65
C LYS A 51 -5.49 9.28 -6.33
N ALA A 52 -4.24 8.83 -6.19
CA ALA A 52 -3.43 9.02 -4.99
C ALA A 52 -3.33 10.50 -4.59
N LYS A 53 -3.00 11.38 -5.54
CA LYS A 53 -2.86 12.83 -5.30
C LYS A 53 -4.15 13.49 -4.78
N TRP A 54 -5.32 13.00 -5.22
CA TRP A 54 -6.58 13.51 -4.72
C TRP A 54 -6.77 13.17 -3.25
N LEU A 55 -6.42 11.93 -2.89
CA LEU A 55 -6.54 11.46 -1.52
C LEU A 55 -5.51 12.16 -0.61
N GLU A 56 -4.25 12.25 -1.04
CA GLU A 56 -3.17 12.96 -0.33
C GLU A 56 -3.54 14.41 -0.02
N LYS A 57 -4.13 15.14 -0.99
CA LYS A 57 -4.59 16.51 -0.79
C LYS A 57 -5.63 16.64 0.32
N ARG A 58 -6.48 15.63 0.54
CA ARG A 58 -7.50 15.64 1.59
C ARG A 58 -6.93 15.37 2.98
N PHE A 59 -5.86 14.61 3.05
CA PHE A 59 -5.19 14.24 4.28
C PHE A 59 -3.84 14.96 4.49
N SER A 60 -3.61 16.07 3.76
CA SER A 60 -2.36 16.85 3.87
C SER A 60 -2.26 17.67 5.16
N ASN A 61 -3.38 17.96 5.81
CA ASN A 61 -3.38 18.71 7.05
C ASN A 61 -2.92 17.82 8.21
N LEU A 62 -2.10 18.39 9.10
CA LEU A 62 -1.72 17.69 10.33
C LEU A 62 -2.93 17.50 11.25
N LEU A 63 -3.01 16.33 11.86
CA LEU A 63 -3.98 16.05 12.91
C LEU A 63 -3.68 16.96 14.10
N LEU A 64 -4.70 17.71 14.54
CA LEU A 64 -4.61 18.50 15.77
C LEU A 64 -4.67 17.57 16.99
N ALA A 65 -4.06 17.99 18.09
CA ALA A 65 -4.02 17.21 19.33
C ALA A 65 -5.43 16.90 19.91
N ASN A 66 -6.43 17.70 19.56
CA ASN A 66 -7.83 17.56 19.98
C ASN A 66 -8.73 16.91 18.89
N ALA A 67 -8.14 16.20 17.94
CA ALA A 67 -8.90 15.54 16.88
C ALA A 67 -9.86 14.50 17.46
N THR A 68 -11.05 14.40 16.88
CA THR A 68 -12.03 13.38 17.26
C THR A 68 -11.52 11.98 16.92
N GLU A 69 -11.94 10.97 17.69
CA GLU A 69 -11.56 9.58 17.45
C GLU A 69 -11.89 9.12 16.00
N VAL A 70 -13.04 9.56 15.48
CA VAL A 70 -13.44 9.28 14.10
C VAL A 70 -12.42 9.83 13.11
N LEU A 71 -11.97 11.06 13.30
CA LEU A 71 -10.98 11.68 12.43
C LEU A 71 -9.63 10.94 12.50
N VAL A 72 -9.21 10.55 13.70
CA VAL A 72 -7.98 9.75 13.88
C VAL A 72 -8.09 8.40 13.15
N GLN A 73 -9.23 7.73 13.21
CA GLN A 73 -9.47 6.48 12.48
C GLN A 73 -9.42 6.69 10.97
N GLN A 74 -10.01 7.75 10.43
CA GLN A 74 -9.98 8.09 9.01
C GLN A 74 -8.55 8.32 8.51
N TYR A 75 -7.73 9.07 9.26
CA TYR A 75 -6.32 9.26 8.94
C TYR A 75 -5.53 7.95 9.01
N ALA A 76 -5.76 7.13 10.03
CA ALA A 76 -5.13 5.82 10.15
C ALA A 76 -5.46 4.91 8.95
N GLN A 77 -6.73 4.87 8.53
CA GLN A 77 -7.19 4.11 7.36
C GLN A 77 -6.55 4.64 6.07
N PHE A 78 -6.43 5.96 5.92
CA PHE A 78 -5.73 6.57 4.79
C PHE A 78 -4.26 6.14 4.73
N TYR A 79 -3.51 6.24 5.84
CA TYR A 79 -2.10 5.84 5.88
C TYR A 79 -1.91 4.34 5.63
N ILE A 80 -2.77 3.49 6.20
CA ILE A 80 -2.73 2.04 5.95
C ILE A 80 -3.01 1.75 4.47
N LEU A 81 -4.00 2.43 3.88
CA LEU A 81 -4.32 2.29 2.45
C LEU A 81 -3.13 2.70 1.57
N GLY A 82 -2.46 3.80 1.91
CA GLY A 82 -1.25 4.26 1.24
C GLY A 82 -0.11 3.24 1.32
N MET A 83 0.12 2.65 2.49
CA MET A 83 1.12 1.57 2.65
C MET A 83 0.76 0.32 1.85
N LEU A 84 -0.49 -0.10 1.85
CA LEU A 84 -0.91 -1.28 1.10
C LEU A 84 -0.84 -1.04 -0.41
N GLY A 85 -1.41 0.06 -0.89
CA GLY A 85 -1.45 0.38 -2.31
C GLY A 85 -0.12 0.87 -2.87
N GLY A 86 0.66 1.59 -2.07
CA GLY A 86 1.92 2.19 -2.49
C GLY A 86 3.16 1.30 -2.28
N MET A 87 3.11 0.35 -1.34
CA MET A 87 4.28 -0.48 -1.00
C MET A 87 4.05 -1.97 -1.19
N MET A 88 2.93 -2.52 -0.69
CA MET A 88 2.70 -3.97 -0.69
C MET A 88 2.08 -4.48 -1.99
N PHE A 89 1.09 -3.78 -2.50
CA PHE A 89 0.30 -4.17 -3.67
C PHE A 89 0.39 -3.12 -4.79
N MET A 90 1.56 -2.53 -4.95
CA MET A 90 1.80 -1.49 -5.93
C MET A 90 1.42 -1.93 -7.34
N ASP A 91 0.59 -1.15 -8.00
CA ASP A 91 0.31 -1.28 -9.43
C ASP A 91 1.40 -0.56 -10.26
N LYS A 92 1.42 -0.80 -11.55
CA LYS A 92 2.40 -0.21 -12.48
C LYS A 92 2.38 1.32 -12.53
N SER A 93 1.23 1.92 -12.22
CA SER A 93 1.10 3.37 -12.12
C SER A 93 1.02 3.77 -10.65
N SER A 94 1.96 4.56 -10.19
CA SER A 94 1.92 5.17 -8.85
C SER A 94 0.80 6.21 -8.68
N GLU A 95 -0.03 6.41 -9.71
CA GLU A 95 -1.10 7.40 -9.70
C GLU A 95 -2.38 6.91 -9.02
N TRP A 96 -2.62 5.60 -8.99
CA TRP A 96 -3.86 5.00 -8.55
C TRP A 96 -3.67 4.13 -7.31
N LEU A 97 -4.47 4.38 -6.28
CA LEU A 97 -4.57 3.54 -5.09
C LEU A 97 -5.82 2.67 -5.15
N SER A 98 -5.68 1.39 -4.84
CA SER A 98 -6.81 0.49 -4.76
C SER A 98 -7.53 0.64 -3.42
N ILE A 99 -8.77 1.13 -3.46
CA ILE A 99 -9.63 1.29 -2.27
C ILE A 99 -10.36 0.00 -1.87
N MET A 100 -10.22 -1.07 -2.65
CA MET A 100 -10.80 -2.38 -2.32
C MET A 100 -10.33 -2.91 -0.95
N TYR A 101 -9.16 -2.48 -0.48
CA TYR A 101 -8.64 -2.90 0.81
C TYR A 101 -9.38 -2.27 1.99
N LEU A 102 -10.09 -1.14 1.81
CA LEU A 102 -10.83 -0.46 2.87
C LEU A 102 -11.88 -1.36 3.53
N GLN A 103 -12.52 -2.25 2.76
CA GLN A 103 -13.49 -3.19 3.29
C GLN A 103 -12.97 -4.06 4.45
N PHE A 104 -11.66 -4.35 4.45
CA PHE A 104 -11.01 -5.16 5.50
C PHE A 104 -10.70 -4.36 6.77
N PHE A 105 -10.92 -3.06 6.75
CA PHE A 105 -10.71 -2.12 7.86
C PHE A 105 -12.02 -1.61 8.45
N ASN A 106 -13.15 -2.22 8.14
CA ASN A 106 -14.45 -1.88 8.73
C ASN A 106 -14.93 -3.02 9.65
N PRO A 107 -14.90 -2.83 11.00
CA PRO A 107 -14.16 -1.79 11.73
C PRO A 107 -12.64 -1.98 11.65
N ILE A 108 -11.87 -0.96 11.98
CA ILE A 108 -10.40 -0.96 11.86
C ILE A 108 -9.72 -2.10 12.64
N SER A 109 -10.36 -2.60 13.70
CA SER A 109 -9.89 -3.75 14.49
C SER A 109 -9.83 -5.05 13.68
N ASN A 110 -10.62 -5.19 12.63
CA ASN A 110 -10.66 -6.38 11.79
C ASN A 110 -9.36 -6.62 11.01
N ARG A 111 -8.54 -5.57 10.83
CA ARG A 111 -7.26 -5.69 10.12
C ARG A 111 -6.36 -6.83 10.63
N LYS A 112 -6.44 -7.14 11.92
CA LYS A 112 -5.65 -8.21 12.56
C LYS A 112 -6.15 -9.61 12.22
N LYS A 113 -7.37 -9.75 11.72
CA LYS A 113 -7.98 -11.04 11.38
C LYS A 113 -7.47 -11.59 10.04
N TYR A 114 -6.85 -10.73 9.22
CA TYR A 114 -6.44 -11.09 7.86
C TYR A 114 -4.95 -11.38 7.75
N ARG A 115 -4.60 -12.37 6.94
CA ARG A 115 -3.22 -12.78 6.65
C ARG A 115 -2.57 -11.90 5.56
N TRP A 116 -2.27 -10.69 5.90
CA TRP A 116 -1.68 -9.70 4.97
C TRP A 116 -0.32 -10.14 4.41
N GLY A 117 0.51 -10.81 5.23
CA GLY A 117 1.81 -11.32 4.79
C GLY A 117 1.68 -12.38 3.70
N SER A 118 0.75 -13.32 3.85
CA SER A 118 0.46 -14.33 2.82
C SER A 118 -0.08 -13.70 1.55
N ALA A 119 -0.94 -12.67 1.66
CA ALA A 119 -1.45 -11.95 0.51
C ALA A 119 -0.33 -11.20 -0.23
N ALA A 120 0.56 -10.53 0.48
CA ALA A 120 1.72 -9.85 -0.10
C ALA A 120 2.66 -10.81 -0.82
N LEU A 121 2.91 -11.99 -0.23
CA LEU A 121 3.75 -13.01 -0.83
C LEU A 121 3.10 -13.57 -2.12
N SER A 122 1.81 -13.85 -2.10
CA SER A 122 1.07 -14.32 -3.28
C SER A 122 1.09 -13.28 -4.41
N TRP A 123 0.96 -12.00 -4.05
CA TRP A 123 1.06 -10.91 -5.01
C TRP A 123 2.46 -10.82 -5.62
N LEU A 124 3.50 -10.94 -4.79
CA LEU A 124 4.90 -10.95 -5.22
C LEU A 124 5.18 -12.11 -6.19
N TYR A 125 4.77 -13.33 -5.86
CA TYR A 125 4.92 -14.48 -6.76
C TYR A 125 4.25 -14.26 -8.10
N ARG A 126 3.03 -13.72 -8.12
CA ARG A 126 2.33 -13.39 -9.36
C ARG A 126 3.13 -12.42 -10.23
N HIS A 127 3.76 -11.41 -9.61
CA HIS A 127 4.59 -10.43 -10.34
C HIS A 127 5.90 -11.02 -10.81
N LEU A 128 6.55 -11.88 -10.04
CA LEU A 128 7.75 -12.61 -10.46
C LEU A 128 7.45 -13.55 -11.65
N CYS A 129 6.33 -14.27 -11.62
CA CYS A 129 5.87 -15.08 -12.76
C CYS A 129 5.60 -14.24 -14.02
N LYS A 130 5.13 -12.99 -13.86
CA LYS A 130 5.02 -12.07 -15.00
C LYS A 130 6.37 -11.60 -15.48
N ALA A 131 7.30 -11.32 -14.55
CA ALA A 131 8.65 -10.86 -14.85
C ALA A 131 9.46 -11.86 -15.68
N SER A 132 9.26 -13.16 -15.48
CA SER A 132 9.94 -14.22 -16.23
C SER A 132 9.58 -14.24 -17.73
N LYS A 133 8.51 -13.55 -18.13
CA LYS A 133 8.11 -13.49 -19.55
C LYS A 133 8.89 -12.42 -20.30
N LYS A 134 9.50 -12.77 -21.44
CA LYS A 134 10.32 -11.86 -22.27
C LYS A 134 9.62 -10.56 -22.70
N ILE A 135 8.29 -10.58 -22.78
CA ILE A 135 7.47 -9.42 -23.23
C ILE A 135 7.26 -8.39 -22.12
N THR A 136 7.55 -8.74 -20.86
CA THR A 136 7.28 -7.85 -19.72
C THR A 136 8.31 -6.74 -19.63
N LYS A 137 7.90 -5.51 -19.93
CA LYS A 137 8.77 -4.31 -19.87
C LYS A 137 8.80 -3.66 -18.48
N GLN A 138 7.74 -3.84 -17.66
CA GLN A 138 7.62 -3.22 -16.36
C GLN A 138 6.96 -4.17 -15.37
N ILE A 139 7.49 -4.20 -14.16
CA ILE A 139 6.98 -4.99 -13.06
C ILE A 139 6.62 -4.00 -11.96
N GLY A 140 5.32 -3.95 -11.60
CA GLY A 140 4.91 -3.27 -10.37
C GLY A 140 5.13 -4.23 -9.22
N ASN A 141 5.61 -3.78 -8.08
CA ASN A 141 5.51 -4.47 -6.80
C ASN A 141 6.65 -4.13 -5.83
N ALA A 142 6.55 -4.65 -4.64
CA ALA A 142 7.57 -4.60 -3.60
C ALA A 142 8.84 -5.41 -3.97
N LEU A 143 9.43 -5.14 -5.14
CA LEU A 143 10.70 -5.77 -5.58
C LEU A 143 11.84 -5.49 -4.61
N LEU A 144 11.74 -4.40 -3.83
CA LEU A 144 12.67 -4.13 -2.74
C LEU A 144 12.77 -5.30 -1.75
N LEU A 145 11.67 -5.99 -1.46
CA LEU A 145 11.70 -7.19 -0.59
C LEU A 145 12.54 -8.31 -1.20
N VAL A 146 12.43 -8.54 -2.52
CA VAL A 146 13.24 -9.53 -3.24
C VAL A 146 14.70 -9.12 -3.24
N GLN A 147 14.98 -7.85 -3.45
CA GLN A 147 16.33 -7.30 -3.44
C GLN A 147 17.00 -7.47 -2.08
N LEU A 148 16.34 -7.07 -1.00
CA LEU A 148 16.83 -7.24 0.37
C LEU A 148 17.04 -8.72 0.71
N TRP A 149 16.12 -9.59 0.31
CA TRP A 149 16.27 -11.03 0.48
C TRP A 149 17.47 -11.56 -0.31
N ALA A 150 17.65 -11.14 -1.58
CA ALA A 150 18.79 -11.55 -2.40
C ALA A 150 20.13 -11.12 -1.79
N TRP A 151 20.24 -9.90 -1.29
CA TRP A 151 21.45 -9.42 -0.64
C TRP A 151 21.81 -10.22 0.62
N THR A 152 20.82 -10.72 1.37
CA THR A 152 21.08 -11.56 2.52
C THR A 152 21.52 -12.98 2.15
N ARG A 153 21.08 -13.48 1.00
CA ARG A 153 21.42 -14.83 0.51
C ARG A 153 22.68 -14.85 -0.35
N PHE A 154 22.95 -13.78 -1.03
CA PHE A 154 24.07 -13.61 -1.96
C PHE A 154 24.86 -12.34 -1.62
N PRO A 155 25.69 -12.37 -0.53
CA PRO A 155 26.40 -11.17 -0.06
C PRO A 155 27.31 -10.54 -1.12
N HIS A 156 27.80 -11.31 -2.08
CA HIS A 156 28.68 -10.85 -3.15
C HIS A 156 28.00 -9.92 -4.17
N ILE A 157 26.66 -9.92 -4.24
CA ILE A 157 25.90 -8.98 -5.09
C ILE A 157 25.36 -7.77 -4.30
N CYS A 158 25.60 -7.75 -2.98
CA CYS A 158 25.19 -6.63 -2.15
C CYS A 158 26.12 -5.44 -2.40
N PRO A 159 25.57 -4.21 -2.55
CA PRO A 159 26.40 -3.00 -2.62
C PRO A 159 27.28 -2.88 -1.38
N VAL A 160 28.56 -2.53 -1.59
CA VAL A 160 29.48 -2.29 -0.47
C VAL A 160 29.06 -0.98 0.20
N MET A 161 28.66 -1.06 1.45
CA MET A 161 28.34 0.12 2.25
C MET A 161 29.62 0.92 2.52
N ARG A 162 29.64 2.19 2.14
CA ARG A 162 30.79 3.08 2.38
C ARG A 162 31.01 3.42 3.85
N HIS A 163 30.00 3.23 4.69
CA HIS A 163 30.09 3.42 6.14
C HIS A 163 29.69 2.12 6.84
N PRO A 164 30.61 1.48 7.58
CA PRO A 164 30.24 0.37 8.43
C PRO A 164 29.29 0.91 9.51
N HIS A 165 28.03 0.55 9.40
CA HIS A 165 27.10 0.82 10.49
C HIS A 165 27.60 0.12 11.75
N GLN A 166 27.70 0.88 12.86
CA GLN A 166 27.82 0.28 14.18
C GLN A 166 26.82 -0.87 14.27
N ALA A 167 27.25 -2.00 14.83
CA ALA A 167 26.42 -3.19 14.95
C ALA A 167 25.07 -2.82 15.58
N LEU A 168 24.07 -2.63 14.74
CA LEU A 168 22.71 -2.37 15.19
C LEU A 168 22.20 -3.62 15.91
N PRO A 169 21.44 -3.47 17.00
CA PRO A 169 20.79 -4.58 17.66
C PRO A 169 19.95 -5.37 16.62
N PRO A 170 19.55 -6.62 16.91
CA PRO A 170 18.80 -7.45 15.97
C PRO A 170 17.56 -6.71 15.50
N SER A 171 17.65 -6.14 14.31
CA SER A 171 16.68 -5.26 13.70
C SER A 171 16.15 -5.90 12.41
N PRO A 172 14.93 -5.55 11.97
CA PRO A 172 14.40 -6.02 10.70
C PRO A 172 15.39 -5.78 9.56
N LEU A 173 15.51 -6.72 8.63
CA LEU A 173 16.47 -6.68 7.51
C LEU A 173 16.44 -5.36 6.72
N ALA A 174 15.24 -4.74 6.61
CA ALA A 174 15.10 -3.47 5.92
C ALA A 174 15.94 -2.34 6.54
N ILE A 175 16.12 -2.32 7.86
CA ILE A 175 16.87 -1.25 8.55
C ILE A 175 18.37 -1.36 8.27
N LYS A 176 18.89 -2.55 7.98
CA LYS A 176 20.31 -2.76 7.67
C LYS A 176 20.75 -2.06 6.37
N TYR A 177 19.81 -1.72 5.49
CA TYR A 177 20.09 -1.22 4.15
C TYR A 177 19.43 0.14 3.85
N VAL A 178 18.84 0.79 4.87
CA VAL A 178 18.31 2.15 4.76
C VAL A 178 19.41 3.12 5.15
N GLY A 179 19.96 3.86 4.21
CA GLY A 179 20.96 4.91 4.47
C GLY A 179 22.24 4.82 3.61
N SER A 180 22.17 4.12 2.50
CA SER A 180 23.21 4.15 1.45
C SER A 180 22.83 5.07 0.30
#